data_8a2ad46de9a209f41ca1ce71bf1e586a
#
_entry.id   8a2ad46de9a209f41ca1ce71bf1e586a
#
_cell.length_a   1.000
_cell.length_b   1.000
_cell.length_c   1.000
_cell.angle_alpha   90.00
_cell.angle_beta   90.00
_cell.angle_gamma   90.00
#
_symmetry.space_group_name_H-M   'P 1'
#
loop_
_entity.id
_entity.type
_entity.pdbx_description
1 polymer ?
#
loop_
_entity_poly.entity_id
_entity_poly.type
_entity_poly.pdbx_seq_one_letter_code
_entity_poly.pdbx_strand_id
1 'polypeptide(L)'
;RRIKREVKEVTGGLTCSIGLAPVKFLAKIASDLNKPDGLSILYPDKLAAFLQSLPVEQIPGVGKTMVRELQSLAIRTAGDVPRYPKVFWERRFGKAGITLYERAQGIDPREVEPYTPPKSESAETTFDIDTRDIGFLKSWLFRHADRIGRTLRKQRLQGRVITLKIKYADFRIITRRVTLDAPTSATETIYETACDLLDHMRLEEKIRLIGVGV
;
A
#
# COMPACT_ATOMS: atom_id res chain seq x y z
N ARG A 1 10.98 -2.03 -25.46
CA ARG A 1 12.46 -1.89 -25.54
C ARG A 1 12.92 -0.44 -25.48
N ARG A 2 12.28 0.47 -26.24
CA ARG A 2 12.65 1.90 -26.28
C ARG A 2 12.60 2.52 -24.87
N ILE A 3 11.50 2.35 -24.10
CA ILE A 3 11.37 2.87 -22.72
C ILE A 3 12.56 2.43 -21.84
N LYS A 4 12.95 1.16 -21.88
CA LYS A 4 14.07 0.64 -21.06
C LYS A 4 15.39 1.34 -21.40
N ARG A 5 15.65 1.57 -22.69
CA ARG A 5 16.83 2.27 -23.15
C ARG A 5 16.82 3.72 -22.67
N GLU A 6 15.74 4.44 -22.88
CA GLU A 6 15.58 5.82 -22.44
C GLU A 6 15.75 5.98 -20.92
N VAL A 7 15.14 5.07 -20.12
CA VAL A 7 15.33 5.06 -18.66
C VAL A 7 16.81 4.93 -18.31
N LYS A 8 17.52 3.99 -18.93
CA LYS A 8 18.95 3.75 -18.68
C LYS A 8 19.80 4.95 -19.06
N GLU A 9 19.53 5.59 -20.19
CA GLU A 9 20.24 6.78 -20.69
C GLU A 9 20.03 7.99 -19.78
N VAL A 10 18.75 8.32 -19.46
CA VAL A 10 18.41 9.51 -18.65
C VAL A 10 18.88 9.40 -17.21
N THR A 11 18.93 8.18 -16.65
CA THR A 11 19.29 7.95 -15.23
C THR A 11 20.77 7.63 -15.03
N GLY A 12 21.58 7.57 -16.09
CA GLY A 12 22.98 7.20 -15.99
C GLY A 12 23.22 5.72 -15.63
N GLY A 13 22.26 4.81 -15.97
CA GLY A 13 22.50 3.38 -15.85
C GLY A 13 21.42 2.57 -15.10
N LEU A 14 20.40 3.19 -14.49
CA LEU A 14 19.32 2.44 -13.85
C LEU A 14 18.56 1.58 -14.86
N THR A 15 18.25 0.36 -14.48
CA THR A 15 17.44 -0.57 -15.27
C THR A 15 16.00 -0.64 -14.78
N CYS A 16 15.09 -1.00 -15.66
CA CYS A 16 13.69 -1.27 -15.29
C CYS A 16 13.18 -2.56 -15.94
N SER A 17 12.31 -3.29 -15.23
CA SER A 17 11.58 -4.43 -15.78
C SER A 17 10.18 -4.01 -16.17
N ILE A 18 9.72 -4.46 -17.35
CA ILE A 18 8.42 -4.09 -17.92
C ILE A 18 7.59 -5.36 -18.14
N GLY A 19 6.34 -5.32 -17.67
CA GLY A 19 5.32 -6.32 -17.96
C GLY A 19 4.25 -5.76 -18.89
N LEU A 20 3.90 -6.50 -19.92
CA LEU A 20 2.80 -6.21 -20.82
C LEU A 20 1.77 -7.33 -20.76
N ALA A 21 0.51 -7.00 -20.53
CA ALA A 21 -0.58 -7.96 -20.45
C ALA A 21 -1.92 -7.26 -20.74
N PRO A 22 -3.01 -8.01 -21.05
CA PRO A 22 -4.32 -7.43 -21.34
C PRO A 22 -4.97 -6.68 -20.17
N VAL A 23 -4.62 -7.01 -18.92
CA VAL A 23 -5.19 -6.39 -17.72
C VAL A 23 -4.11 -5.97 -16.71
N LYS A 24 -4.43 -4.98 -15.87
CA LYS A 24 -3.47 -4.31 -14.97
C LYS A 24 -2.73 -5.26 -14.03
N PHE A 25 -3.44 -6.17 -13.35
CA PHE A 25 -2.79 -7.05 -12.37
C PHE A 25 -1.83 -8.04 -13.04
N LEU A 26 -2.15 -8.52 -14.24
CA LEU A 26 -1.27 -9.41 -15.00
C LEU A 26 -0.04 -8.67 -15.53
N ALA A 27 -0.18 -7.40 -15.96
CA ALA A 27 0.97 -6.57 -16.34
C ALA A 27 1.92 -6.36 -15.16
N LYS A 28 1.36 -6.17 -13.94
CA LYS A 28 2.17 -6.09 -12.71
C LYS A 28 2.92 -7.41 -12.45
N ILE A 29 2.25 -8.54 -12.51
CA ILE A 29 2.90 -9.86 -12.33
C ILE A 29 3.98 -10.07 -13.40
N ALA A 30 3.67 -9.79 -14.66
CA ALA A 30 4.61 -9.92 -15.76
C ALA A 30 5.88 -9.07 -15.56
N SER A 31 5.76 -7.89 -14.96
CA SER A 31 6.92 -7.04 -14.66
C SER A 31 7.87 -7.65 -13.61
N ASP A 32 7.39 -8.60 -12.81
CA ASP A 32 8.18 -9.27 -11.77
C ASP A 32 8.84 -10.57 -12.25
N LEU A 33 8.35 -11.20 -13.35
CA LEU A 33 8.80 -12.51 -13.81
C LEU A 33 10.28 -12.59 -14.21
N ASN A 34 10.80 -11.52 -14.83
CA ASN A 34 12.15 -11.50 -15.37
C ASN A 34 12.93 -10.28 -14.83
N LYS A 35 12.92 -10.08 -13.52
CA LYS A 35 13.77 -9.08 -12.85
C LYS A 35 15.19 -9.62 -12.66
N PRO A 36 16.22 -8.75 -12.70
CA PRO A 36 16.21 -7.34 -13.12
C PRO A 36 16.23 -7.19 -14.64
N ASP A 37 15.92 -5.99 -15.12
CA ASP A 37 16.02 -5.57 -16.53
C ASP A 37 15.25 -6.45 -17.54
N GLY A 38 14.14 -7.06 -17.13
CA GLY A 38 13.31 -7.94 -17.97
C GLY A 38 12.28 -7.20 -18.83
N LEU A 39 11.78 -7.92 -19.83
CA LEU A 39 10.58 -7.59 -20.60
C LEU A 39 9.75 -8.87 -20.75
N SER A 40 8.59 -8.91 -20.10
CA SER A 40 7.68 -10.05 -20.14
C SER A 40 6.37 -9.65 -20.79
N ILE A 41 5.90 -10.47 -21.71
CA ILE A 41 4.63 -10.25 -22.43
C ILE A 41 3.74 -11.46 -22.20
N LEU A 42 2.57 -11.23 -21.63
CA LEU A 42 1.52 -12.25 -21.49
C LEU A 42 0.48 -12.03 -22.58
N TYR A 43 0.47 -12.94 -23.54
CA TYR A 43 -0.48 -12.91 -24.65
C TYR A 43 -1.83 -13.50 -24.23
N PRO A 44 -2.97 -13.00 -24.78
CA PRO A 44 -4.31 -13.47 -24.41
C PRO A 44 -4.51 -14.98 -24.53
N ASP A 45 -3.98 -15.59 -25.59
CA ASP A 45 -4.07 -17.02 -25.86
C ASP A 45 -3.33 -17.91 -24.85
N LYS A 46 -2.37 -17.35 -24.11
CA LYS A 46 -1.56 -18.06 -23.11
C LYS A 46 -2.02 -17.83 -21.66
N LEU A 47 -3.00 -16.95 -21.45
CA LEU A 47 -3.39 -16.56 -20.10
C LEU A 47 -4.00 -17.71 -19.29
N ALA A 48 -4.82 -18.54 -19.89
CA ALA A 48 -5.44 -19.67 -19.18
C ALA A 48 -4.37 -20.63 -18.63
N ALA A 49 -3.39 -21.02 -19.44
CA ALA A 49 -2.30 -21.90 -19.02
C ALA A 49 -1.41 -21.22 -17.96
N PHE A 50 -1.13 -19.92 -18.10
CA PHE A 50 -0.36 -19.16 -17.12
C PHE A 50 -1.06 -19.12 -15.76
N LEU A 51 -2.36 -18.81 -15.72
CA LEU A 51 -3.16 -18.74 -14.49
C LEU A 51 -3.28 -20.10 -13.81
N GLN A 52 -3.37 -21.20 -14.55
CA GLN A 52 -3.41 -22.55 -13.99
C GLN A 52 -2.22 -22.84 -13.06
N SER A 53 -1.03 -22.34 -13.39
CA SER A 53 0.19 -22.57 -12.64
C SER A 53 0.61 -21.40 -11.75
N LEU A 54 -0.08 -20.25 -11.81
CA LEU A 54 0.28 -19.04 -11.07
C LEU A 54 0.07 -19.25 -9.57
N PRO A 55 1.10 -19.16 -8.72
CA PRO A 55 0.95 -19.21 -7.26
C PRO A 55 0.01 -18.12 -6.76
N VAL A 56 -0.92 -18.46 -5.85
CA VAL A 56 -1.91 -17.50 -5.34
C VAL A 56 -1.28 -16.30 -4.63
N GLU A 57 -0.13 -16.48 -4.01
CA GLU A 57 0.63 -15.43 -3.35
C GLU A 57 1.16 -14.35 -4.30
N GLN A 58 1.28 -14.66 -5.59
CA GLN A 58 1.67 -13.68 -6.61
C GLN A 58 0.50 -12.81 -7.08
N ILE A 59 -0.74 -13.19 -6.76
CA ILE A 59 -1.91 -12.39 -7.08
C ILE A 59 -1.91 -11.13 -6.19
N PRO A 60 -1.84 -9.92 -6.76
CA PRO A 60 -1.88 -8.69 -5.97
C PRO A 60 -3.10 -8.67 -5.04
N GLY A 61 -2.93 -8.29 -3.78
CA GLY A 61 -4.00 -8.31 -2.76
C GLY A 61 -4.13 -9.61 -1.98
N VAL A 62 -3.43 -10.67 -2.36
CA VAL A 62 -3.31 -11.89 -1.56
C VAL A 62 -2.12 -11.75 -0.61
N GLY A 63 -2.40 -11.35 0.63
CA GLY A 63 -1.39 -11.20 1.67
C GLY A 63 -1.15 -12.49 2.47
N LYS A 64 -0.14 -12.49 3.34
CA LYS A 64 0.28 -13.66 4.13
C LYS A 64 -0.85 -14.36 4.89
N THR A 65 -1.79 -13.60 5.46
CA THR A 65 -2.94 -14.16 6.19
C THR A 65 -3.86 -14.92 5.23
N MET A 66 -4.21 -14.34 4.08
CA MET A 66 -5.04 -15.00 3.08
C MET A 66 -4.34 -16.24 2.51
N VAL A 67 -3.03 -16.20 2.27
CA VAL A 67 -2.24 -17.36 1.81
C VAL A 67 -2.39 -18.54 2.75
N ARG A 68 -2.27 -18.33 4.08
CA ARG A 68 -2.41 -19.40 5.08
C ARG A 68 -3.80 -20.07 5.00
N GLU A 69 -4.84 -19.25 4.85
CA GLU A 69 -6.21 -19.77 4.73
C GLU A 69 -6.44 -20.49 3.41
N LEU A 70 -5.89 -20.01 2.28
CA LEU A 70 -5.96 -20.68 1.00
C LEU A 70 -5.24 -22.05 1.05
N GLN A 71 -4.07 -22.10 1.68
CA GLN A 71 -3.32 -23.34 1.86
C GLN A 71 -4.09 -24.38 2.69
N SER A 72 -4.85 -23.96 3.73
CA SER A 72 -5.69 -24.87 4.51
C SER A 72 -6.83 -25.49 3.69
N LEU A 73 -7.22 -24.85 2.58
CA LEU A 73 -8.20 -25.32 1.61
C LEU A 73 -7.56 -26.09 0.43
N ALA A 74 -6.25 -26.38 0.51
CA ALA A 74 -5.46 -26.96 -0.59
C ALA A 74 -5.48 -26.11 -1.88
N ILE A 75 -5.65 -24.80 -1.78
CA ILE A 75 -5.57 -23.82 -2.87
C ILE A 75 -4.15 -23.26 -2.91
N ARG A 76 -3.40 -23.57 -3.96
CA ARG A 76 -2.00 -23.16 -4.13
C ARG A 76 -1.80 -22.27 -5.35
N THR A 77 -2.60 -22.48 -6.38
CA THR A 77 -2.52 -21.75 -7.64
C THR A 77 -3.80 -20.99 -7.94
N ALA A 78 -3.74 -20.03 -8.85
CA ALA A 78 -4.95 -19.37 -9.37
C ALA A 78 -5.91 -20.38 -10.01
N GLY A 79 -5.38 -21.42 -10.68
CA GLY A 79 -6.18 -22.52 -11.25
C GLY A 79 -6.96 -23.33 -10.22
N ASP A 80 -6.56 -23.30 -8.93
CA ASP A 80 -7.29 -24.00 -7.87
C ASP A 80 -8.50 -23.19 -7.35
N VAL A 81 -8.49 -21.88 -7.48
CA VAL A 81 -9.52 -20.99 -6.91
C VAL A 81 -10.93 -21.31 -7.40
N PRO A 82 -11.18 -21.64 -8.69
CA PRO A 82 -12.51 -21.99 -9.18
C PRO A 82 -13.09 -23.31 -8.66
N ARG A 83 -12.33 -24.10 -7.86
CA ARG A 83 -12.88 -25.29 -7.17
C ARG A 83 -14.03 -24.92 -6.23
N TYR A 84 -14.05 -23.69 -5.76
CA TYR A 84 -15.15 -23.14 -4.98
C TYR A 84 -15.82 -21.98 -5.74
N PRO A 85 -17.16 -21.83 -5.64
CA PRO A 85 -17.88 -20.79 -6.35
C PRO A 85 -17.57 -19.39 -5.79
N LYS A 86 -17.81 -18.34 -6.59
CA LYS A 86 -17.56 -16.94 -6.22
C LYS A 86 -18.19 -16.58 -4.86
N VAL A 87 -19.41 -17.04 -4.58
CA VAL A 87 -20.11 -16.77 -3.33
C VAL A 87 -19.40 -17.33 -2.10
N PHE A 88 -18.68 -18.45 -2.24
CA PHE A 88 -17.86 -19.00 -1.15
C PHE A 88 -16.74 -18.02 -0.77
N TRP A 89 -16.04 -17.49 -1.76
CA TRP A 89 -14.95 -16.55 -1.57
C TRP A 89 -15.44 -15.20 -1.00
N GLU A 90 -16.59 -14.71 -1.47
CA GLU A 90 -17.23 -13.50 -0.97
C GLU A 90 -17.60 -13.65 0.52
N ARG A 91 -18.20 -14.75 0.92
CA ARG A 91 -18.55 -15.01 2.33
C ARG A 91 -17.32 -15.09 3.22
N ARG A 92 -16.22 -15.63 2.73
CA ARG A 92 -15.00 -15.86 3.52
C ARG A 92 -14.11 -14.63 3.63
N PHE A 93 -13.96 -13.87 2.55
CA PHE A 93 -13.01 -12.74 2.46
C PHE A 93 -13.65 -11.42 2.02
N GLY A 94 -14.96 -11.36 1.89
CA GLY A 94 -15.67 -10.17 1.41
C GLY A 94 -15.21 -9.74 0.02
N LYS A 95 -15.02 -8.44 -0.17
CA LYS A 95 -14.54 -7.87 -1.43
C LYS A 95 -13.20 -8.44 -1.90
N ALA A 96 -12.30 -8.79 -0.98
CA ALA A 96 -11.02 -9.41 -1.32
C ALA A 96 -11.21 -10.81 -1.93
N GLY A 97 -12.20 -11.57 -1.46
CA GLY A 97 -12.55 -12.87 -2.03
C GLY A 97 -13.13 -12.77 -3.44
N ILE A 98 -14.01 -11.78 -3.68
CA ILE A 98 -14.51 -11.48 -5.03
C ILE A 98 -13.34 -11.18 -5.97
N THR A 99 -12.44 -10.30 -5.54
CA THR A 99 -11.26 -9.91 -6.32
C THR A 99 -10.33 -11.10 -6.60
N LEU A 100 -10.11 -11.97 -5.60
CA LEU A 100 -9.34 -13.20 -5.78
C LEU A 100 -9.95 -14.07 -6.87
N TYR A 101 -11.26 -14.35 -6.78
CA TYR A 101 -11.97 -15.19 -7.73
C TYR A 101 -11.93 -14.66 -9.17
N GLU A 102 -12.15 -13.34 -9.33
CA GLU A 102 -12.09 -12.69 -10.64
C GLU A 102 -10.67 -12.71 -11.21
N ARG A 103 -9.66 -12.39 -10.42
CA ARG A 103 -8.25 -12.42 -10.86
C ARG A 103 -7.77 -13.83 -11.20
N ALA A 104 -8.23 -14.84 -10.48
CA ALA A 104 -7.93 -16.23 -10.81
C ALA A 104 -8.44 -16.64 -12.20
N GLN A 105 -9.44 -15.93 -12.72
CA GLN A 105 -9.96 -16.11 -14.08
C GLN A 105 -9.39 -15.09 -15.08
N GLY A 106 -8.42 -14.28 -14.68
CA GLY A 106 -7.83 -13.25 -15.55
C GLY A 106 -8.68 -11.99 -15.69
N ILE A 107 -9.69 -11.80 -14.85
CA ILE A 107 -10.63 -10.68 -14.92
C ILE A 107 -10.13 -9.54 -14.01
N ASP A 108 -9.95 -8.35 -14.59
CA ASP A 108 -9.71 -7.10 -13.88
C ASP A 108 -10.35 -5.95 -14.67
N PRO A 109 -11.55 -5.50 -14.28
CA PRO A 109 -12.28 -4.48 -15.03
C PRO A 109 -11.72 -3.06 -14.88
N ARG A 110 -10.67 -2.89 -14.05
CA ARG A 110 -10.13 -1.55 -13.76
C ARG A 110 -9.35 -1.02 -14.95
N GLU A 111 -9.71 0.16 -15.41
CA GLU A 111 -8.98 0.89 -16.45
C GLU A 111 -7.68 1.51 -15.92
N VAL A 112 -6.80 1.91 -16.84
CA VAL A 112 -5.59 2.67 -16.52
C VAL A 112 -5.98 4.12 -16.30
N GLU A 113 -5.99 4.57 -15.05
CA GLU A 113 -6.20 5.95 -14.66
C GLU A 113 -4.84 6.62 -14.44
N PRO A 114 -4.45 7.59 -15.28
CA PRO A 114 -3.14 8.23 -15.18
C PRO A 114 -3.00 9.11 -13.93
N TYR A 115 -4.11 9.61 -13.42
CA TYR A 115 -4.13 10.44 -12.21
C TYR A 115 -5.37 10.14 -11.36
N THR A 116 -5.15 9.87 -10.09
CA THR A 116 -6.20 9.79 -9.08
C THR A 116 -5.82 10.75 -7.94
N PRO A 117 -6.72 11.68 -7.55
CA PRO A 117 -6.44 12.57 -6.43
C PRO A 117 -6.10 11.78 -5.15
N PRO A 118 -5.12 12.23 -4.36
CA PRO A 118 -4.79 11.56 -3.11
C PRO A 118 -5.98 11.63 -2.14
N LYS A 119 -6.26 10.51 -1.46
CA LYS A 119 -7.30 10.43 -0.41
C LYS A 119 -6.78 10.79 0.96
N SER A 120 -5.48 10.81 1.13
CA SER A 120 -4.79 11.15 2.37
C SER A 120 -3.36 11.59 2.05
N GLU A 121 -2.82 12.45 2.90
CA GLU A 121 -1.41 12.84 2.92
C GLU A 121 -0.82 12.44 4.27
N SER A 122 0.38 11.85 4.26
CA SER A 122 1.03 11.41 5.50
C SER A 122 2.55 11.55 5.42
N ALA A 123 3.15 11.70 6.60
CA ALA A 123 4.58 11.67 6.77
C ALA A 123 4.92 10.86 8.02
N GLU A 124 5.96 10.03 7.92
CA GLU A 124 6.44 9.22 9.04
C GLU A 124 7.97 9.10 9.01
N THR A 125 8.57 8.88 10.17
CA THR A 125 10.01 8.65 10.32
C THR A 125 10.27 7.49 11.24
N THR A 126 11.12 6.57 10.80
CA THR A 126 11.73 5.52 11.63
C THR A 126 13.01 6.08 12.21
N PHE A 127 13.21 5.93 13.51
CA PHE A 127 14.38 6.42 14.23
C PHE A 127 15.52 5.41 14.18
N ASP A 128 16.75 5.90 14.15
CA ASP A 128 17.94 5.06 14.26
C ASP A 128 18.05 4.46 15.69
N ILE A 129 17.64 5.24 16.71
CA ILE A 129 17.60 4.82 18.11
C ILE A 129 16.17 5.00 18.64
N ASP A 130 15.60 3.89 19.13
CA ASP A 130 14.26 3.89 19.70
C ASP A 130 14.19 4.72 20.98
N THR A 131 13.18 5.59 21.13
CA THR A 131 13.10 6.61 22.19
C THR A 131 11.76 6.65 22.91
N ARG A 132 11.77 7.21 24.15
CA ARG A 132 10.57 7.66 24.90
C ARG A 132 10.56 9.17 25.13
N ASP A 133 11.52 9.88 24.58
CA ASP A 133 11.61 11.34 24.74
C ASP A 133 10.44 12.04 24.04
N ILE A 134 9.50 12.53 24.83
CA ILE A 134 8.28 13.20 24.34
C ILE A 134 8.65 14.49 23.57
N GLY A 135 9.63 15.25 24.04
CA GLY A 135 10.07 16.46 23.35
C GLY A 135 10.61 16.17 21.96
N PHE A 136 11.45 15.13 21.85
CA PHE A 136 11.96 14.66 20.57
C PHE A 136 10.82 14.16 19.65
N LEU A 137 9.87 13.40 20.18
CA LEU A 137 8.72 12.92 19.43
C LEU A 137 7.85 14.07 18.90
N LYS A 138 7.54 15.07 19.75
CA LYS A 138 6.78 16.29 19.37
C LYS A 138 7.52 17.12 18.32
N SER A 139 8.85 17.18 18.37
CA SER A 139 9.64 17.86 17.33
C SER A 139 9.46 17.21 15.94
N TRP A 140 9.35 15.89 15.88
CA TRP A 140 9.06 15.17 14.65
C TRP A 140 7.60 15.31 14.20
N LEU A 141 6.65 15.34 15.13
CA LEU A 141 5.26 15.65 14.80
C LEU A 141 5.13 17.03 14.14
N PHE A 142 5.86 18.03 14.63
CA PHE A 142 5.90 19.36 14.01
C PHE A 142 6.44 19.31 12.57
N ARG A 143 7.58 18.63 12.34
CA ARG A 143 8.16 18.47 11.01
C ARG A 143 7.20 17.78 10.03
N HIS A 144 6.50 16.75 10.50
CA HIS A 144 5.51 16.04 9.69
C HIS A 144 4.28 16.90 9.41
N ALA A 145 3.75 17.59 10.40
CA ALA A 145 2.63 18.52 10.25
C ALA A 145 2.95 19.65 9.26
N ASP A 146 4.16 20.24 9.35
CA ASP A 146 4.60 21.29 8.45
C ASP A 146 4.70 20.77 6.99
N ARG A 147 5.32 19.61 6.79
CA ARG A 147 5.39 18.97 5.46
C ARG A 147 4.01 18.71 4.88
N ILE A 148 3.11 18.13 5.67
CA ILE A 148 1.74 17.81 5.26
C ILE A 148 0.96 19.09 4.95
N GLY A 149 1.00 20.07 5.86
CA GLY A 149 0.31 21.35 5.68
C GLY A 149 0.75 22.08 4.41
N ARG A 150 2.07 22.11 4.14
CA ARG A 150 2.61 22.66 2.88
C ARG A 150 2.08 21.92 1.65
N THR A 151 2.06 20.57 1.68
CA THR A 151 1.56 19.76 0.57
C THR A 151 0.08 20.01 0.31
N LEU A 152 -0.74 20.00 1.37
CA LEU A 152 -2.18 20.29 1.27
C LEU A 152 -2.45 21.67 0.70
N ARG A 153 -1.79 22.73 1.22
CA ARG A 153 -1.93 24.09 0.70
C ARG A 153 -1.50 24.22 -0.76
N LYS A 154 -0.38 23.61 -1.14
CA LYS A 154 0.10 23.59 -2.54
C LYS A 154 -0.91 22.92 -3.48
N GLN A 155 -1.58 21.88 -3.03
CA GLN A 155 -2.58 21.16 -3.81
C GLN A 155 -4.00 21.72 -3.64
N ARG A 156 -4.19 22.77 -2.84
CA ARG A 156 -5.50 23.35 -2.47
C ARG A 156 -6.45 22.31 -1.87
N LEU A 157 -5.90 21.40 -1.06
CA LEU A 157 -6.61 20.37 -0.34
C LEU A 157 -6.72 20.70 1.14
N GLN A 158 -7.72 20.14 1.79
CA GLN A 158 -7.92 20.18 3.24
C GLN A 158 -8.40 18.81 3.72
N GLY A 159 -8.07 18.43 4.94
CA GLY A 159 -8.53 17.20 5.55
C GLY A 159 -9.16 17.42 6.91
N ARG A 160 -10.02 16.50 7.32
CA ARG A 160 -10.73 16.54 8.61
C ARG A 160 -10.24 15.49 9.60
N VAL A 161 -9.64 14.42 9.12
CA VAL A 161 -9.21 13.32 9.97
C VAL A 161 -7.70 13.41 10.20
N ILE A 162 -7.31 13.68 11.43
CA ILE A 162 -5.90 13.66 11.84
C ILE A 162 -5.61 12.29 12.46
N THR A 163 -4.55 11.68 12.01
CA THR A 163 -4.14 10.34 12.43
C THR A 163 -2.71 10.37 12.96
N LEU A 164 -2.51 9.91 14.19
CA LEU A 164 -1.21 9.63 14.77
C LEU A 164 -0.91 8.14 14.59
N LYS A 165 0.26 7.81 14.05
CA LYS A 165 0.78 6.44 13.95
C LYS A 165 2.05 6.32 14.77
N ILE A 166 2.10 5.29 15.62
CA ILE A 166 3.28 4.92 16.40
C ILE A 166 3.61 3.46 16.12
N LYS A 167 4.91 3.17 15.94
CA LYS A 167 5.45 1.83 15.98
C LYS A 167 6.42 1.71 17.13
N TYR A 168 6.22 0.73 17.98
CA TYR A 168 7.12 0.42 19.10
C TYR A 168 8.37 -0.37 18.67
N ALA A 169 9.32 -0.52 19.57
CA ALA A 169 10.55 -1.30 19.39
C ALA A 169 10.27 -2.77 19.02
N ASP A 170 9.19 -3.36 19.54
CA ASP A 170 8.69 -4.70 19.23
C ASP A 170 7.96 -4.81 17.89
N PHE A 171 7.95 -3.73 17.09
CA PHE A 171 7.24 -3.59 15.81
C PHE A 171 5.71 -3.54 15.90
N ARG A 172 5.12 -3.57 17.09
CA ARG A 172 3.68 -3.34 17.28
C ARG A 172 3.32 -1.93 16.84
N ILE A 173 2.28 -1.82 16.02
CA ILE A 173 1.79 -0.54 15.49
C ILE A 173 0.49 -0.16 16.20
N ILE A 174 0.43 1.08 16.66
CA ILE A 174 -0.79 1.70 17.18
C ILE A 174 -1.11 2.94 16.34
N THR A 175 -2.38 3.08 16.01
CA THR A 175 -2.92 4.25 15.32
C THR A 175 -4.03 4.87 16.16
N ARG A 176 -4.01 6.19 16.31
CA ARG A 176 -5.09 6.98 16.91
C ARG A 176 -5.52 8.05 15.95
N ARG A 177 -6.80 8.34 15.90
CA ARG A 177 -7.34 9.34 14.99
C ARG A 177 -8.45 10.14 15.65
N VAL A 178 -8.60 11.38 15.20
CA VAL A 178 -9.70 12.27 15.54
C VAL A 178 -10.22 12.93 14.28
N THR A 179 -11.51 13.19 14.24
CA THR A 179 -12.17 13.91 13.17
C THR A 179 -12.44 15.33 13.67
N LEU A 180 -11.89 16.33 12.99
CA LEU A 180 -12.09 17.75 13.30
C LEU A 180 -13.48 18.22 12.85
N ASP A 181 -14.03 19.23 13.49
CA ASP A 181 -15.31 19.86 13.12
C ASP A 181 -15.22 20.55 11.74
N ALA A 182 -14.09 21.16 11.41
CA ALA A 182 -13.83 21.78 10.12
C ALA A 182 -12.58 21.19 9.45
N PRO A 183 -12.55 21.13 8.10
CA PRO A 183 -11.35 20.71 7.38
C PRO A 183 -10.24 21.74 7.53
N THR A 184 -9.00 21.25 7.58
CA THR A 184 -7.81 22.09 7.77
C THR A 184 -6.67 21.73 6.81
N SER A 185 -5.80 22.71 6.54
CA SER A 185 -4.46 22.55 5.97
C SER A 185 -3.42 23.33 6.81
N ALA A 186 -3.84 23.82 7.99
CA ALA A 186 -2.98 24.58 8.89
C ALA A 186 -2.01 23.63 9.60
N THR A 187 -0.74 23.98 9.57
CA THR A 187 0.34 23.23 10.23
C THR A 187 0.09 23.13 11.74
N GLU A 188 -0.31 24.24 12.36
CA GLU A 188 -0.56 24.36 13.79
C GLU A 188 -1.65 23.39 14.24
N THR A 189 -2.80 23.42 13.58
CA THR A 189 -3.94 22.54 13.92
C THR A 189 -3.58 21.06 13.77
N ILE A 190 -2.84 20.69 12.69
CA ILE A 190 -2.38 19.29 12.48
C ILE A 190 -1.42 18.89 13.59
N TYR A 191 -0.47 19.77 13.95
CA TYR A 191 0.53 19.52 14.98
C TYR A 191 -0.08 19.39 16.37
N GLU A 192 -0.88 20.37 16.80
CA GLU A 192 -1.53 20.38 18.11
C GLU A 192 -2.41 19.14 18.29
N THR A 193 -3.24 18.83 17.29
CA THR A 193 -4.08 17.62 17.33
C THR A 193 -3.26 16.33 17.42
N ALA A 194 -2.14 16.24 16.69
CA ALA A 194 -1.27 15.07 16.76
C ALA A 194 -0.56 14.96 18.13
N CYS A 195 -0.19 16.11 18.75
CA CYS A 195 0.36 16.15 20.11
C CYS A 195 -0.69 15.71 21.15
N ASP A 196 -1.92 16.20 21.05
CA ASP A 196 -3.01 15.79 21.94
C ASP A 196 -3.26 14.28 21.87
N LEU A 197 -3.24 13.71 20.66
CA LEU A 197 -3.35 12.26 20.48
C LEU A 197 -2.18 11.51 21.13
N LEU A 198 -0.95 12.04 21.08
CA LEU A 198 0.21 11.45 21.72
C LEU A 198 0.13 11.55 23.24
N ASP A 199 -0.26 12.72 23.78
CA ASP A 199 -0.32 12.98 25.22
C ASP A 199 -1.39 12.13 25.93
N HIS A 200 -2.46 11.76 25.23
CA HIS A 200 -3.48 10.83 25.72
C HIS A 200 -3.10 9.34 25.62
N MET A 201 -1.88 9.04 25.14
CA MET A 201 -1.40 7.66 25.03
C MET A 201 -0.46 7.33 26.19
N ARG A 202 -0.66 6.17 26.82
CA ARG A 202 0.34 5.57 27.68
C ARG A 202 1.40 4.90 26.80
N LEU A 203 2.63 5.43 26.81
CA LEU A 203 3.74 4.84 26.08
C LEU A 203 4.31 3.65 26.88
N GLU A 204 3.98 2.43 26.43
CA GLU A 204 4.38 1.21 27.10
C GLU A 204 5.84 0.85 26.83
N GLU A 205 6.29 1.09 25.58
CA GLU A 205 7.62 0.74 25.10
C GLU A 205 8.30 1.93 24.41
N LYS A 206 9.60 1.81 24.10
CA LYS A 206 10.29 2.78 23.26
C LYS A 206 9.65 2.84 21.86
N ILE A 207 9.57 4.03 21.30
CA ILE A 207 9.02 4.28 19.98
C ILE A 207 10.13 4.22 18.94
N ARG A 208 9.91 3.39 17.93
CA ARG A 208 10.75 3.22 16.76
C ARG A 208 10.37 4.08 15.58
N LEU A 209 9.07 4.41 15.44
CA LEU A 209 8.54 5.23 14.34
C LEU A 209 7.39 6.06 14.86
N ILE A 210 7.35 7.31 14.40
CA ILE A 210 6.21 8.21 14.58
C ILE A 210 5.79 8.78 13.23
N GLY A 211 4.49 8.97 13.04
CA GLY A 211 3.93 9.54 11.83
C GLY A 211 2.61 10.25 12.06
N VAL A 212 2.32 11.18 11.16
CA VAL A 212 1.05 11.91 11.08
C VAL A 212 0.44 11.69 9.71
N GLY A 213 -0.89 11.60 9.66
CA GLY A 213 -1.67 11.52 8.43
C GLY A 213 -2.91 12.43 8.51
N VAL A 214 -3.30 12.95 7.38
CA VAL A 214 -4.48 13.80 7.19
C VAL A 214 -5.30 13.29 6.01
#